data_d0278c2985156bb877102fbfca81a2ee
#
_entry.id   d0278c2985156bb877102fbfca81a2ee
#
_cell.length_a   1.000
_cell.length_b   1.000
_cell.length_c   1.000
_cell.angle_alpha   90.00
_cell.angle_beta   90.00
_cell.angle_gamma   90.00
#
_symmetry.space_group_name_H-M   'P 1'
#
loop_
_entity.id
_entity.type
_entity.pdbx_description
1 polymer ?
#
loop_
_entity_poly.entity_id
_entity_poly.type
_entity_poly.pdbx_seq_one_letter_code
_entity_poly.pdbx_strand_id
1 'polypeptide(L)'
;DSIETPLTFPSVPGKTYPEPNAPAWRYRSLEFEALERTFTLAGPLIHIDPETSIKGINLRDYYSLQLYNAFTPVHSNSLPMPEDLQDSNYQFTCEFCGLFKTLLLMPETIWFSYTEKQKEEMVVTISKWAHHRTTQNNWRIFNIITLSFLKKYGYEIDDELLKSHLLWVASYHSGNGWYLEQTYNY
;
A
#
# COMPACT_ATOMS: atom_id res chain seq x y z
N ASP A 1 -10.89 -11.71 22.32
CA ASP A 1 -11.80 -12.20 21.27
C ASP A 1 -11.50 -11.43 20.01
N SER A 2 -11.02 -12.15 19.01
CA SER A 2 -10.38 -11.69 17.80
C SER A 2 -11.26 -10.75 16.98
N ILE A 3 -10.72 -9.56 16.68
CA ILE A 3 -11.19 -8.74 15.57
C ILE A 3 -10.68 -9.42 14.27
N GLU A 4 -11.11 -10.63 14.03
CA GLU A 4 -10.87 -11.40 12.80
C GLU A 4 -12.05 -11.31 11.83
N THR A 5 -12.83 -10.26 11.89
CA THR A 5 -13.79 -10.04 10.83
C THR A 5 -13.07 -9.57 9.59
N PRO A 6 -13.07 -10.36 8.51
CA PRO A 6 -12.63 -9.87 7.21
C PRO A 6 -13.35 -8.55 6.93
N LEU A 7 -12.66 -7.58 6.38
CA LEU A 7 -13.31 -6.37 5.87
C LEU A 7 -14.37 -6.80 4.87
N THR A 8 -15.62 -6.90 5.33
CA THR A 8 -16.74 -7.14 4.43
C THR A 8 -17.05 -5.82 3.75
N PHE A 9 -16.77 -5.76 2.47
CA PHE A 9 -17.22 -4.63 1.66
C PHE A 9 -18.74 -4.54 1.73
N PRO A 10 -19.31 -3.35 2.00
CA PRO A 10 -20.73 -3.16 1.82
C PRO A 10 -21.06 -3.47 0.36
N SER A 11 -21.81 -4.54 0.12
CA SER A 11 -22.30 -4.84 -1.21
C SER A 11 -23.20 -3.70 -1.67
N VAL A 12 -22.87 -3.10 -2.81
CA VAL A 12 -23.81 -2.20 -3.48
C VAL A 12 -25.01 -3.06 -3.92
N PRO A 13 -26.25 -2.70 -3.54
CA PRO A 13 -27.42 -3.49 -3.92
C PRO A 13 -27.44 -3.78 -5.42
N GLY A 14 -27.54 -5.05 -5.79
CA GLY A 14 -27.55 -5.50 -7.19
C GLY A 14 -26.18 -5.70 -7.84
N LYS A 15 -25.06 -5.52 -7.12
CA LYS A 15 -23.72 -5.90 -7.60
C LYS A 15 -23.09 -6.88 -6.63
N THR A 16 -22.73 -8.05 -7.13
CA THR A 16 -21.79 -8.97 -6.48
C THR A 16 -20.38 -8.48 -6.76
N TYR A 17 -19.63 -8.14 -5.72
CA TYR A 17 -18.25 -7.71 -5.88
C TYR A 17 -17.38 -8.45 -4.86
N PRO A 18 -16.30 -9.08 -5.27
CA PRO A 18 -15.85 -9.29 -6.65
C PRO A 18 -16.77 -10.26 -7.40
N GLU A 19 -16.61 -10.31 -8.74
CA GLU A 19 -17.40 -11.21 -9.58
C GLU A 19 -17.32 -12.66 -9.09
N PRO A 20 -18.44 -13.42 -9.14
CA PRO A 20 -18.41 -14.85 -8.85
C PRO A 20 -17.31 -15.52 -9.66
N ASN A 21 -16.46 -16.32 -9.01
CA ASN A 21 -15.26 -16.98 -9.60
C ASN A 21 -14.03 -16.09 -9.81
N ALA A 22 -13.99 -14.89 -9.25
CA ALA A 22 -12.74 -14.13 -9.22
C ALA A 22 -11.63 -14.94 -8.50
N PRO A 23 -10.38 -14.88 -8.97
CA PRO A 23 -9.28 -15.57 -8.30
C PRO A 23 -9.05 -15.00 -6.89
N ALA A 24 -8.53 -15.82 -5.97
CA ALA A 24 -8.35 -15.45 -4.57
C ALA A 24 -7.57 -14.13 -4.37
N TRP A 25 -6.55 -13.86 -5.20
CA TRP A 25 -5.79 -12.63 -5.13
C TRP A 25 -6.65 -11.37 -5.40
N ARG A 26 -7.72 -11.49 -6.19
CA ARG A 26 -8.62 -10.37 -6.49
C ARG A 26 -9.39 -9.93 -5.24
N TYR A 27 -9.83 -10.88 -4.43
CA TYR A 27 -10.44 -10.59 -3.14
C TYR A 27 -9.45 -9.89 -2.22
N ARG A 28 -8.20 -10.39 -2.15
CA ARG A 28 -7.14 -9.77 -1.35
C ARG A 28 -6.81 -8.35 -1.80
N SER A 29 -6.77 -8.09 -3.10
CA SER A 29 -6.51 -6.75 -3.59
C SER A 29 -7.60 -5.76 -3.20
N LEU A 30 -8.87 -6.19 -3.21
CA LEU A 30 -10.00 -5.35 -2.81
C LEU A 30 -10.04 -5.11 -1.30
N GLU A 31 -9.74 -6.13 -0.50
CA GLU A 31 -9.62 -5.99 0.96
C GLU A 31 -8.51 -5.01 1.32
N PHE A 32 -7.36 -5.12 0.66
CA PHE A 32 -6.24 -4.22 0.90
C PHE A 32 -6.51 -2.81 0.39
N GLU A 33 -7.14 -2.65 -0.77
CA GLU A 33 -7.59 -1.36 -1.30
C GLU A 33 -8.49 -0.63 -0.30
N ALA A 34 -9.47 -1.34 0.31
CA ALA A 34 -10.33 -0.74 1.32
C ALA A 34 -9.55 -0.33 2.57
N LEU A 35 -8.65 -1.19 3.06
CA LEU A 35 -7.81 -0.90 4.22
C LEU A 35 -6.94 0.33 3.98
N GLU A 36 -6.26 0.38 2.85
CA GLU A 36 -5.33 1.46 2.48
C GLU A 36 -6.06 2.79 2.32
N ARG A 37 -7.12 2.81 1.52
CA ARG A 37 -7.87 4.06 1.24
C ARG A 37 -8.52 4.62 2.49
N THR A 38 -9.04 3.77 3.35
CA THR A 38 -9.58 4.23 4.64
C THR A 38 -8.49 4.66 5.61
N PHE A 39 -7.30 4.00 5.59
CA PHE A 39 -6.17 4.45 6.39
C PHE A 39 -5.64 5.83 5.94
N THR A 40 -5.63 6.11 4.66
CA THR A 40 -5.24 7.43 4.13
C THR A 40 -6.11 8.56 4.71
N LEU A 41 -7.38 8.27 5.00
CA LEU A 41 -8.27 9.20 5.68
C LEU A 41 -8.11 9.17 7.21
N ALA A 42 -7.93 8.00 7.79
CA ALA A 42 -7.81 7.81 9.24
C ALA A 42 -6.44 8.29 9.79
N GLY A 43 -5.38 8.16 8.99
CA GLY A 43 -4.02 8.52 9.41
C GLY A 43 -3.90 9.94 9.97
N PRO A 44 -4.38 10.98 9.29
CA PRO A 44 -4.41 12.33 9.85
C PRO A 44 -5.20 12.46 11.15
N LEU A 45 -6.31 11.74 11.30
CA LEU A 45 -7.10 11.74 12.53
C LEU A 45 -6.33 11.10 13.68
N ILE A 46 -5.71 9.96 13.45
CA ILE A 46 -4.87 9.26 14.44
C ILE A 46 -3.65 10.11 14.80
N HIS A 47 -3.08 10.84 13.82
CA HIS A 47 -1.95 11.74 14.06
C HIS A 47 -2.32 12.87 15.02
N ILE A 48 -3.52 13.45 14.87
CA ILE A 48 -4.02 14.52 15.73
C ILE A 48 -4.41 13.99 17.12
N ASP A 49 -5.11 12.86 17.16
CA ASP A 49 -5.57 12.22 18.38
C ASP A 49 -5.46 10.68 18.27
N PRO A 50 -4.42 10.08 18.87
CA PRO A 50 -4.22 8.63 18.86
C PRO A 50 -5.32 7.82 19.56
N GLU A 51 -6.15 8.45 20.37
CA GLU A 51 -7.27 7.81 21.08
C GLU A 51 -8.57 7.85 20.26
N THR A 52 -8.52 8.41 19.05
CA THR A 52 -9.68 8.46 18.17
C THR A 52 -10.28 7.06 17.96
N SER A 53 -11.58 6.95 18.25
CA SER A 53 -12.30 5.68 18.18
C SER A 53 -13.61 5.83 17.40
N ILE A 54 -13.95 4.79 16.63
CA ILE A 54 -15.24 4.69 15.92
C ILE A 54 -15.95 3.43 16.40
N LYS A 55 -17.16 3.58 16.92
CA LYS A 55 -17.96 2.49 17.48
C LYS A 55 -17.21 1.67 18.54
N GLY A 56 -16.38 2.33 19.35
CA GLY A 56 -15.61 1.68 20.41
C GLY A 56 -14.33 0.98 19.93
N ILE A 57 -13.97 1.10 18.67
CA ILE A 57 -12.72 0.56 18.11
C ILE A 57 -11.72 1.70 17.98
N ASN A 58 -10.57 1.61 18.69
CA ASN A 58 -9.48 2.55 18.53
C ASN A 58 -8.88 2.39 17.13
N LEU A 59 -8.79 3.49 16.38
CA LEU A 59 -8.35 3.44 14.98
C LEU A 59 -6.87 3.09 14.84
N ARG A 60 -6.02 3.58 15.74
CA ARG A 60 -4.59 3.30 15.73
C ARG A 60 -4.34 1.81 15.90
N ASP A 61 -4.95 1.19 16.89
CA ASP A 61 -4.80 -0.25 17.17
C ASP A 61 -5.33 -1.08 16.00
N TYR A 62 -6.49 -0.71 15.48
CA TYR A 62 -7.10 -1.40 14.33
C TYR A 62 -6.17 -1.39 13.12
N TYR A 63 -5.73 -0.21 12.66
CA TYR A 63 -4.89 -0.13 11.47
C TYR A 63 -3.49 -0.72 11.70
N SER A 64 -2.91 -0.56 12.90
CA SER A 64 -1.64 -1.18 13.23
C SER A 64 -1.71 -2.71 13.10
N LEU A 65 -2.76 -3.32 13.65
CA LEU A 65 -2.96 -4.76 13.56
C LEU A 65 -3.20 -5.23 12.12
N GLN A 66 -4.10 -4.56 11.40
CA GLN A 66 -4.47 -4.98 10.03
C GLN A 66 -3.29 -4.84 9.06
N LEU A 67 -2.51 -3.77 9.15
CA LEU A 67 -1.34 -3.58 8.30
C LEU A 67 -0.20 -4.54 8.66
N TYR A 68 0.01 -4.82 9.94
CA TYR A 68 0.95 -5.85 10.34
C TYR A 68 0.57 -7.22 9.75
N ASN A 69 -0.69 -7.62 9.88
CA ASN A 69 -1.19 -8.88 9.32
C ASN A 69 -1.05 -8.93 7.78
N ALA A 70 -1.36 -7.83 7.10
CA ALA A 70 -1.26 -7.76 5.65
C ALA A 70 0.18 -7.91 5.14
N PHE A 71 1.16 -7.36 5.86
CA PHE A 71 2.56 -7.38 5.42
C PHE A 71 3.38 -8.54 6.00
N THR A 72 2.86 -9.31 6.94
CA THR A 72 3.58 -10.44 7.54
C THR A 72 3.34 -11.74 6.76
N PRO A 73 4.34 -12.31 6.07
CA PRO A 73 4.12 -13.38 5.08
C PRO A 73 3.45 -14.65 5.61
N VAL A 74 3.61 -14.95 6.89
CA VAL A 74 3.07 -16.18 7.51
C VAL A 74 1.64 -16.02 8.03
N HIS A 75 1.08 -14.81 7.95
CA HIS A 75 -0.28 -14.57 8.42
C HIS A 75 -1.33 -14.99 7.37
N SER A 76 -2.45 -15.54 7.81
CA SER A 76 -3.54 -15.98 6.90
C SER A 76 -4.13 -14.85 6.06
N ASN A 77 -4.02 -13.61 6.53
CA ASN A 77 -4.49 -12.41 5.86
C ASN A 77 -3.36 -11.64 5.16
N SER A 78 -2.17 -12.24 5.00
CA SER A 78 -1.06 -11.60 4.31
C SER A 78 -1.37 -11.32 2.84
N LEU A 79 -0.73 -10.28 2.32
CA LEU A 79 -0.70 -10.03 0.88
C LEU A 79 0.05 -11.16 0.17
N PRO A 80 -0.39 -11.55 -1.03
CA PRO A 80 0.38 -12.49 -1.83
C PRO A 80 1.72 -11.87 -2.21
N MET A 81 2.73 -12.69 -2.39
CA MET A 81 4.00 -12.23 -2.92
C MET A 81 3.89 -11.97 -4.43
N PRO A 82 4.62 -11.00 -4.99
CA PRO A 82 4.56 -10.71 -6.43
C PRO A 82 4.80 -11.93 -7.32
N GLU A 83 5.72 -12.79 -6.92
CA GLU A 83 6.10 -14.01 -7.63
C GLU A 83 5.00 -15.08 -7.66
N ASP A 84 4.06 -15.04 -6.72
CA ASP A 84 2.94 -15.98 -6.66
C ASP A 84 1.79 -15.57 -7.61
N LEU A 85 1.85 -14.36 -8.14
CA LEU A 85 0.84 -13.84 -9.04
C LEU A 85 1.28 -13.96 -10.49
N GLN A 86 0.53 -14.73 -11.25
CA GLN A 86 0.71 -14.78 -12.70
C GLN A 86 0.43 -13.39 -13.28
N ASP A 87 1.40 -12.87 -14.00
CA ASP A 87 1.44 -11.60 -14.75
C ASP A 87 0.33 -10.55 -14.53
N SER A 88 0.81 -9.33 -14.28
CA SER A 88 0.08 -8.07 -14.45
C SER A 88 -0.85 -7.59 -13.34
N ASN A 89 -0.83 -8.12 -12.13
CA ASN A 89 -1.60 -7.46 -11.08
C ASN A 89 -0.78 -6.41 -10.33
N TYR A 90 -0.75 -5.21 -10.88
CA TYR A 90 -0.08 -4.06 -10.28
C TYR A 90 -0.95 -3.33 -9.24
N GLN A 91 -2.16 -3.81 -8.96
CA GLN A 91 -3.09 -3.14 -8.07
C GLN A 91 -2.50 -2.94 -6.66
N PHE A 92 -1.83 -3.96 -6.11
CA PHE A 92 -1.17 -3.81 -4.81
C PHE A 92 -0.12 -2.70 -4.80
N THR A 93 0.66 -2.55 -5.87
CA THR A 93 1.63 -1.45 -5.99
C THR A 93 0.93 -0.08 -5.99
N CYS A 94 -0.22 0.03 -6.64
CA CYS A 94 -1.03 1.25 -6.64
C CYS A 94 -1.49 1.61 -5.23
N GLU A 95 -2.04 0.65 -4.50
CA GLU A 95 -2.57 0.88 -3.15
C GLU A 95 -1.45 1.22 -2.13
N PHE A 96 -0.22 0.83 -2.39
CA PHE A 96 0.92 1.24 -1.56
C PHE A 96 1.18 2.75 -1.58
N CYS A 97 0.75 3.44 -2.63
CA CYS A 97 1.01 4.87 -2.80
C CYS A 97 0.44 5.70 -1.65
N GLY A 98 -0.84 5.59 -1.38
CA GLY A 98 -1.51 6.34 -0.32
C GLY A 98 -1.00 5.97 1.07
N LEU A 99 -0.86 4.65 1.31
CA LEU A 99 -0.34 4.12 2.56
C LEU A 99 1.06 4.67 2.88
N PHE A 100 2.04 4.45 1.99
CA PHE A 100 3.42 4.85 2.27
C PHE A 100 3.62 6.35 2.20
N LYS A 101 2.82 7.08 1.41
CA LYS A 101 2.79 8.55 1.50
C LYS A 101 2.34 9.01 2.90
N THR A 102 1.30 8.41 3.44
CA THR A 102 0.83 8.71 4.81
C THR A 102 1.90 8.40 5.85
N LEU A 103 2.54 7.24 5.77
CA LEU A 103 3.62 6.84 6.69
C LEU A 103 4.91 7.66 6.51
N LEU A 104 5.18 8.19 5.33
CA LEU A 104 6.31 9.12 5.11
C LEU A 104 6.08 10.47 5.75
N LEU A 105 4.85 10.97 5.75
CA LEU A 105 4.47 12.27 6.28
C LEU A 105 4.19 12.22 7.78
N MET A 106 3.61 11.13 8.27
CA MET A 106 3.13 10.96 9.64
C MET A 106 3.51 9.58 10.20
N PRO A 107 4.83 9.26 10.32
CA PRO A 107 5.26 7.91 10.73
C PRO A 107 4.86 7.55 12.17
N GLU A 108 4.71 8.54 13.04
CA GLU A 108 4.27 8.39 14.42
C GLU A 108 2.82 7.89 14.52
N THR A 109 2.06 7.97 13.45
CA THR A 109 0.70 7.46 13.43
C THR A 109 0.65 5.99 13.82
N ILE A 110 1.43 5.15 13.13
CA ILE A 110 1.54 3.73 13.44
C ILE A 110 2.94 3.13 13.21
N TRP A 111 3.77 3.66 12.28
CA TRP A 111 5.04 3.03 11.93
C TRP A 111 6.00 2.91 13.11
N PHE A 112 6.09 3.96 13.92
CA PHE A 112 6.96 3.97 15.09
C PHE A 112 6.43 3.18 16.29
N SER A 113 5.18 2.70 16.24
CA SER A 113 4.65 1.82 17.28
C SER A 113 5.03 0.35 17.10
N TYR A 114 5.45 -0.04 15.89
CA TYR A 114 5.96 -1.40 15.67
C TYR A 114 7.34 -1.58 16.29
N THR A 115 7.56 -2.76 16.87
CA THR A 115 8.90 -3.20 17.27
C THR A 115 9.79 -3.40 16.05
N GLU A 116 11.11 -3.36 16.22
CA GLU A 116 12.05 -3.61 15.11
C GLU A 116 11.81 -4.98 14.46
N LYS A 117 11.55 -6.01 15.26
CA LYS A 117 11.19 -7.33 14.74
C LYS A 117 9.95 -7.31 13.85
N GLN A 118 8.89 -6.62 14.26
CA GLN A 118 7.68 -6.49 13.44
C GLN A 118 7.97 -5.75 12.13
N LYS A 119 8.74 -4.67 12.18
CA LYS A 119 9.16 -3.95 10.98
C LYS A 119 9.97 -4.83 10.03
N GLU A 120 10.93 -5.60 10.54
CA GLU A 120 11.72 -6.55 9.74
C GLU A 120 10.83 -7.59 9.05
N GLU A 121 9.84 -8.15 9.76
CA GLU A 121 8.87 -9.08 9.20
C GLU A 121 8.03 -8.46 8.08
N MET A 122 7.53 -7.24 8.28
CA MET A 122 6.72 -6.50 7.29
C MET A 122 7.53 -6.11 6.06
N VAL A 123 8.78 -5.69 6.26
CA VAL A 123 9.65 -5.19 5.19
C VAL A 123 9.95 -6.25 4.14
N VAL A 124 9.90 -7.52 4.47
CA VAL A 124 10.04 -8.62 3.49
C VAL A 124 9.03 -8.47 2.36
N THR A 125 7.75 -8.35 2.69
CA THR A 125 6.67 -8.18 1.70
C THR A 125 6.73 -6.80 1.04
N ILE A 126 6.94 -5.75 1.83
CA ILE A 126 7.00 -4.37 1.32
C ILE A 126 8.12 -4.22 0.28
N SER A 127 9.32 -4.77 0.57
CA SER A 127 10.47 -4.70 -0.33
C SER A 127 10.22 -5.43 -1.64
N LYS A 128 9.63 -6.61 -1.60
CA LYS A 128 9.30 -7.37 -2.81
C LYS A 128 8.36 -6.60 -3.73
N TRP A 129 7.31 -6.01 -3.19
CA TRP A 129 6.38 -5.18 -3.96
C TRP A 129 7.02 -3.86 -4.43
N ALA A 130 7.87 -3.22 -3.61
CA ALA A 130 8.57 -2.00 -3.99
C ALA A 130 9.47 -2.19 -5.21
N HIS A 131 10.12 -3.37 -5.31
CA HIS A 131 11.02 -3.71 -6.41
C HIS A 131 10.31 -4.41 -7.58
N HIS A 132 9.03 -4.76 -7.41
CA HIS A 132 8.29 -5.40 -8.48
C HIS A 132 8.06 -4.44 -9.63
N ARG A 133 8.11 -4.97 -10.85
CA ARG A 133 7.82 -4.19 -12.06
C ARG A 133 6.40 -3.64 -12.02
N THR A 134 6.23 -2.47 -12.59
CA THR A 134 4.92 -1.85 -12.79
C THR A 134 4.75 -1.44 -14.27
N THR A 135 3.60 -0.86 -14.59
CA THR A 135 3.33 -0.36 -15.95
C THR A 135 4.26 0.80 -16.33
N GLN A 136 4.49 0.99 -17.63
CA GLN A 136 5.34 2.05 -18.17
C GLN A 136 4.58 3.40 -18.26
N ASN A 137 4.00 3.81 -17.14
CA ASN A 137 3.19 5.03 -17.02
C ASN A 137 3.39 5.69 -15.65
N ASN A 138 2.47 6.56 -15.23
CA ASN A 138 2.47 7.24 -13.93
C ASN A 138 2.56 6.29 -12.72
N TRP A 139 2.23 5.01 -12.87
CA TRP A 139 2.31 4.03 -11.77
C TRP A 139 3.74 3.80 -11.26
N ARG A 140 4.78 4.16 -12.02
CA ARG A 140 6.15 4.18 -11.49
C ARG A 140 6.33 5.07 -10.27
N ILE A 141 5.46 6.08 -10.09
CA ILE A 141 5.46 6.93 -8.89
C ILE A 141 5.14 6.10 -7.64
N PHE A 142 4.34 5.03 -7.76
CA PHE A 142 4.01 4.16 -6.64
C PHE A 142 5.23 3.40 -6.12
N ASN A 143 6.05 2.88 -7.03
CA ASN A 143 7.34 2.27 -6.67
C ASN A 143 8.29 3.30 -6.04
N ILE A 144 8.38 4.52 -6.60
CA ILE A 144 9.21 5.60 -6.06
C ILE A 144 8.85 5.88 -4.60
N ILE A 145 7.55 6.00 -4.28
CA ILE A 145 7.09 6.30 -2.91
C ILE A 145 7.48 5.17 -1.96
N THR A 146 7.24 3.92 -2.34
CA THR A 146 7.53 2.76 -1.48
C THR A 146 9.05 2.56 -1.31
N LEU A 147 9.84 2.67 -2.38
CA LEU A 147 11.31 2.61 -2.30
C LEU A 147 11.87 3.76 -1.45
N SER A 148 11.32 4.97 -1.60
CA SER A 148 11.73 6.12 -0.79
C SER A 148 11.40 5.93 0.70
N PHE A 149 10.27 5.29 1.02
CA PHE A 149 9.94 4.91 2.38
C PHE A 149 10.97 3.94 2.96
N LEU A 150 11.26 2.86 2.26
CA LEU A 150 12.27 1.89 2.68
C LEU A 150 13.63 2.55 2.91
N LYS A 151 14.10 3.34 1.95
CA LYS A 151 15.38 4.06 2.05
C LYS A 151 15.42 5.02 3.23
N LYS A 152 14.36 5.78 3.46
CA LYS A 152 14.26 6.74 4.58
C LYS A 152 14.45 6.07 5.93
N TYR A 153 13.95 4.84 6.07
CA TYR A 153 14.04 4.08 7.32
C TYR A 153 15.21 3.09 7.37
N GLY A 154 16.19 3.22 6.46
CA GLY A 154 17.46 2.50 6.50
C GLY A 154 17.41 1.08 5.96
N TYR A 155 16.34 0.70 5.26
CA TYR A 155 16.26 -0.60 4.59
C TYR A 155 16.98 -0.57 3.24
N GLU A 156 17.56 -1.72 2.89
CA GLU A 156 18.25 -1.88 1.61
C GLU A 156 17.26 -1.80 0.44
N ILE A 157 17.65 -1.05 -0.59
CA ILE A 157 16.91 -0.93 -1.85
C ILE A 157 17.86 -0.98 -3.04
N ASP A 158 17.30 -1.23 -4.22
CA ASP A 158 18.00 -1.01 -5.48
C ASP A 158 17.97 0.49 -5.83
N ASP A 159 19.06 1.19 -5.55
CA ASP A 159 19.20 2.63 -5.83
C ASP A 159 19.18 2.96 -7.32
N GLU A 160 19.67 2.07 -8.18
CA GLU A 160 19.62 2.29 -9.64
C GLU A 160 18.18 2.12 -10.16
N LEU A 161 17.41 1.20 -9.60
CA LEU A 161 15.99 1.07 -9.90
C LEU A 161 15.22 2.35 -9.50
N LEU A 162 15.42 2.83 -8.28
CA LEU A 162 14.79 4.08 -7.81
C LEU A 162 15.17 5.26 -8.73
N LYS A 163 16.43 5.40 -9.06
CA LYS A 163 16.93 6.44 -9.97
C LYS A 163 16.32 6.30 -11.37
N SER A 164 16.21 5.07 -11.90
CA SER A 164 15.60 4.83 -13.20
C SER A 164 14.13 5.27 -13.24
N HIS A 165 13.36 4.99 -12.17
CA HIS A 165 11.98 5.45 -12.04
C HIS A 165 11.89 6.98 -11.98
N LEU A 166 12.75 7.63 -11.19
CA LEU A 166 12.79 9.09 -11.07
C LEU A 166 13.11 9.76 -12.41
N LEU A 167 14.13 9.28 -13.12
CA LEU A 167 14.50 9.81 -14.43
C LEU A 167 13.39 9.61 -15.46
N TRP A 168 12.72 8.46 -15.42
CA TRP A 168 11.58 8.20 -16.29
C TRP A 168 10.43 9.17 -16.03
N VAL A 169 10.02 9.37 -14.77
CA VAL A 169 8.97 10.33 -14.42
C VAL A 169 9.39 11.75 -14.81
N ALA A 170 10.64 12.14 -14.55
CA ALA A 170 11.16 13.46 -14.93
C ALA A 170 11.09 13.70 -16.44
N SER A 171 11.27 12.67 -17.27
CA SER A 171 11.21 12.79 -18.74
C SER A 171 9.80 13.14 -19.26
N TYR A 172 8.76 12.94 -18.47
CA TYR A 172 7.38 13.27 -18.82
C TYR A 172 6.94 14.66 -18.32
N HIS A 173 7.86 15.42 -17.71
CA HIS A 173 7.55 16.79 -17.29
C HIS A 173 7.40 17.69 -18.54
N SER A 174 6.19 18.25 -18.69
CA SER A 174 5.82 19.08 -19.85
C SER A 174 5.89 20.60 -19.57
N GLY A 175 6.40 21.00 -18.39
CA GLY A 175 6.47 22.38 -17.94
C GLY A 175 5.32 22.79 -17.03
N ASN A 176 5.49 23.90 -16.31
CA ASN A 176 4.50 24.49 -15.41
C ASN A 176 3.89 23.53 -14.38
N GLY A 177 4.65 22.49 -13.95
CA GLY A 177 4.20 21.49 -12.99
C GLY A 177 3.32 20.37 -13.58
N TRP A 178 3.14 20.32 -14.89
CA TRP A 178 2.38 19.27 -15.56
C TRP A 178 3.29 18.11 -16.00
N TYR A 179 2.73 16.89 -15.94
CA TYR A 179 3.33 15.66 -16.42
C TYR A 179 2.39 14.98 -17.41
N LEU A 180 2.94 14.43 -18.48
CA LEU A 180 2.22 13.60 -19.42
C LEU A 180 2.06 12.20 -18.82
N GLU A 181 0.91 11.58 -18.98
CA GLU A 181 0.68 10.22 -18.50
C GLU A 181 1.34 9.18 -19.40
N GLN A 182 1.30 9.40 -20.68
CA GLN A 182 1.93 8.59 -21.74
C GLN A 182 2.24 9.46 -22.94
N THR A 183 3.05 8.93 -23.87
CA THR A 183 3.36 9.57 -25.16
C THR A 183 2.20 9.57 -26.16
N TYR A 184 0.98 9.32 -25.74
CA TYR A 184 -0.15 9.39 -26.63
C TYR A 184 -0.56 10.85 -26.81
N ASN A 185 -0.46 11.31 -28.06
CA ASN A 185 -1.14 12.54 -28.48
C ASN A 185 -2.63 12.30 -28.36
N TYR A 186 -3.27 12.99 -27.44
CA TYR A 186 -4.71 13.17 -27.47
C TYR A 186 -5.04 14.23 -28.55
#